data_02a211797f602c508c7629fc8c0edcf3
#
_entry.id   02a211797f602c508c7629fc8c0edcf3
#
_cell.length_a   1.000
_cell.length_b   1.000
_cell.length_c   1.000
_cell.angle_alpha   90.00
_cell.angle_beta   90.00
_cell.angle_gamma   90.00
#
_symmetry.space_group_name_H-M   'P 1'
#
loop_
_entity.id
_entity.type
_entity.pdbx_description
1 polymer ?
#
loop_
_entity_poly.entity_id
_entity_poly.type
_entity_poly.pdbx_seq_one_letter_code
_entity_poly.pdbx_strand_id
1 'polypeptide(L)'
;IIEIKNKKIGFLAFYYFSYANNSIQDITSAKALVEKIKKECDFLVVSFHGGAEGGNMFRVPKETEIFYGENRGDVYKFARAVSDAGADLIIGHGPHVLRAMEIYNNSFIAYSLGNFVGYKQFSLAGNNGISAILQITLNDNLQIDSAKVIPIKLINGGIPSVDSSNEAIKKLNNYADLDFPNSGIKFN
;
A
#
# COMPACT_ATOMS: atom_id res chain seq x y z
N ILE A 1 10.66 14.80 6.21
CA ILE A 1 11.37 14.05 7.27
C ILE A 1 10.87 14.56 8.61
N ILE A 2 10.52 13.65 9.51
CA ILE A 2 10.20 13.94 10.91
C ILE A 2 11.20 13.23 11.81
N GLU A 3 11.51 13.83 12.96
CA GLU A 3 12.40 13.24 13.95
C GLU A 3 11.60 12.76 15.17
N ILE A 4 11.77 11.48 15.52
CA ILE A 4 11.11 10.83 16.65
C ILE A 4 12.16 10.06 17.44
N LYS A 5 12.39 10.37 18.72
CA LYS A 5 13.37 9.69 19.59
C LYS A 5 14.77 9.63 18.93
N ASN A 6 15.24 10.74 18.37
CA ASN A 6 16.51 10.86 17.64
C ASN A 6 16.64 9.95 16.41
N LYS A 7 15.52 9.52 15.83
CA LYS A 7 15.45 8.77 14.57
C LYS A 7 14.72 9.60 13.52
N LYS A 8 15.24 9.64 12.31
CA LYS A 8 14.68 10.38 11.19
C LYS A 8 13.81 9.47 10.33
N ILE A 9 12.53 9.76 10.28
CA ILE A 9 11.57 9.04 9.42
C ILE A 9 11.24 9.92 8.22
N GLY A 10 11.60 9.43 7.03
CA GLY A 10 11.31 10.08 5.75
C GLY A 10 9.95 9.66 5.22
N PHE A 11 9.27 10.57 4.52
CA PHE A 11 8.02 10.29 3.81
C PHE A 11 8.10 10.85 2.40
N LEU A 12 7.77 10.01 1.41
CA LEU A 12 7.57 10.40 0.02
C LEU A 12 6.19 9.98 -0.44
N ALA A 13 5.59 10.78 -1.32
CA ALA A 13 4.31 10.47 -1.93
C ALA A 13 4.41 10.53 -3.46
N PHE A 14 3.75 9.60 -4.14
CA PHE A 14 3.70 9.49 -5.59
C PHE A 14 2.27 9.34 -6.07
N TYR A 15 2.01 9.79 -7.29
CA TYR A 15 0.70 9.74 -7.92
C TYR A 15 0.77 9.16 -9.33
N TYR A 16 -0.33 8.64 -9.86
CA TYR A 16 -0.32 7.96 -11.15
C TYR A 16 -0.27 8.90 -12.37
N PHE A 17 -0.58 10.17 -12.25
CA PHE A 17 -0.49 11.08 -13.39
C PHE A 17 0.95 11.25 -13.88
N SER A 18 1.16 11.12 -15.21
CA SER A 18 2.47 11.25 -15.83
C SER A 18 3.07 12.65 -15.71
N TYR A 19 2.23 13.67 -15.52
CA TYR A 19 2.64 15.06 -15.31
C TYR A 19 2.84 15.44 -13.83
N ALA A 20 2.62 14.53 -12.91
CA ALA A 20 2.94 14.76 -11.50
C ALA A 20 4.46 14.84 -11.31
N ASN A 21 4.93 15.73 -10.44
CA ASN A 21 6.36 15.83 -10.12
C ASN A 21 6.91 14.50 -9.58
N ASN A 22 6.09 13.75 -8.83
CA ASN A 22 6.41 12.43 -8.32
C ASN A 22 5.42 11.43 -8.94
N SER A 23 5.71 10.99 -10.17
CA SER A 23 4.87 10.03 -10.88
C SER A 23 5.32 8.59 -10.66
N ILE A 24 4.36 7.66 -10.41
CA ILE A 24 4.64 6.22 -10.42
C ILE A 24 4.96 5.69 -11.82
N GLN A 25 4.65 6.44 -12.88
CA GLN A 25 4.95 6.07 -14.26
C GLN A 25 6.41 6.37 -14.64
N ASP A 26 7.06 7.33 -13.94
CA ASP A 26 8.49 7.61 -14.11
C ASP A 26 9.31 6.89 -13.03
N ILE A 27 9.53 5.62 -13.26
CA ILE A 27 10.27 4.74 -12.33
C ILE A 27 11.72 5.22 -12.14
N THR A 28 12.34 5.78 -13.17
CA THR A 28 13.73 6.24 -13.09
C THR A 28 13.86 7.42 -12.12
N SER A 29 13.04 8.44 -12.29
CA SER A 29 13.03 9.60 -11.39
C SER A 29 12.59 9.21 -9.98
N ALA A 30 11.60 8.29 -9.85
CA ALA A 30 11.14 7.79 -8.56
C ALA A 30 12.26 7.10 -7.78
N LYS A 31 13.01 6.21 -8.41
CA LYS A 31 14.18 5.55 -7.79
C LYS A 31 15.23 6.58 -7.34
N ALA A 32 15.63 7.49 -8.23
CA ALA A 32 16.62 8.52 -7.91
C ALA A 32 16.20 9.39 -6.71
N LEU A 33 14.91 9.75 -6.61
CA LEU A 33 14.37 10.49 -5.47
C LEU A 33 14.41 9.66 -4.18
N VAL A 34 14.01 8.40 -4.23
CA VAL A 34 14.04 7.48 -3.08
C VAL A 34 15.48 7.29 -2.59
N GLU A 35 16.44 7.01 -3.49
CA GLU A 35 17.86 6.88 -3.16
C GLU A 35 18.43 8.15 -2.51
N LYS A 36 18.01 9.32 -3.00
CA LYS A 36 18.41 10.61 -2.44
C LYS A 36 17.90 10.77 -1.01
N ILE A 37 16.59 10.61 -0.79
CA ILE A 37 15.96 10.85 0.51
C ILE A 37 16.34 9.77 1.54
N LYS A 38 16.58 8.53 1.10
CA LYS A 38 17.06 7.46 2.01
C LYS A 38 18.38 7.81 2.67
N LYS A 39 19.26 8.58 2.04
CA LYS A 39 20.53 9.05 2.64
C LYS A 39 20.31 10.10 3.75
N GLU A 40 19.15 10.69 3.83
CA GLU A 40 18.81 11.75 4.77
C GLU A 40 17.96 11.26 5.96
N CYS A 41 17.49 9.98 5.92
CA CYS A 41 16.63 9.41 6.95
C CYS A 41 17.04 7.97 7.31
N ASP A 42 16.65 7.55 8.50
CA ASP A 42 16.93 6.20 9.01
C ASP A 42 15.89 5.19 8.51
N PHE A 43 14.63 5.60 8.38
CA PHE A 43 13.52 4.80 7.85
C PHE A 43 12.71 5.60 6.83
N LEU A 44 12.42 5.02 5.67
CA LEU A 44 11.72 5.71 4.59
C LEU A 44 10.39 5.04 4.25
N VAL A 45 9.31 5.82 4.39
CA VAL A 45 7.96 5.44 3.97
C VAL A 45 7.68 6.06 2.60
N VAL A 46 7.26 5.22 1.66
CA VAL A 46 6.77 5.65 0.35
C VAL A 46 5.27 5.37 0.27
N SER A 47 4.47 6.41 0.08
CA SER A 47 3.04 6.27 -0.22
C SER A 47 2.82 6.48 -1.71
N PHE A 48 1.91 5.71 -2.33
CA PHE A 48 1.54 5.95 -3.72
C PHE A 48 0.03 5.83 -3.94
N HIS A 49 -0.46 6.51 -4.95
CA HIS A 49 -1.82 6.40 -5.43
C HIS A 49 -1.79 5.96 -6.90
N GLY A 50 -2.30 4.77 -7.18
CA GLY A 50 -2.30 4.16 -8.51
C GLY A 50 -3.09 2.85 -8.54
N GLY A 51 -3.16 2.24 -9.73
CA GLY A 51 -3.93 1.03 -9.98
C GLY A 51 -5.38 1.31 -10.39
N ALA A 52 -5.99 0.36 -11.07
CA ALA A 52 -7.39 0.42 -11.48
C ALA A 52 -8.34 0.27 -10.29
N GLU A 53 -9.50 0.92 -10.38
CA GLU A 53 -10.47 1.04 -9.29
C GLU A 53 -11.62 0.05 -9.43
N GLY A 54 -12.21 -0.33 -8.29
CA GLY A 54 -13.46 -1.07 -8.23
C GLY A 54 -13.40 -2.40 -7.49
N GLY A 55 -14.59 -2.95 -7.17
CA GLY A 55 -14.77 -4.14 -6.34
C GLY A 55 -14.06 -5.41 -6.84
N ASN A 56 -13.77 -5.49 -8.13
CA ASN A 56 -13.09 -6.63 -8.76
C ASN A 56 -11.57 -6.41 -8.92
N MET A 57 -11.05 -5.22 -8.56
CA MET A 57 -9.63 -4.85 -8.74
C MET A 57 -8.77 -5.22 -7.53
N PHE A 58 -9.10 -6.31 -6.85
CA PHE A 58 -8.42 -6.79 -5.64
C PHE A 58 -7.09 -7.54 -5.93
N ARG A 59 -6.81 -7.92 -7.19
CA ARG A 59 -5.54 -8.55 -7.61
C ARG A 59 -4.46 -7.49 -7.83
N VAL A 60 -3.22 -7.89 -7.72
CA VAL A 60 -2.04 -7.09 -8.10
C VAL A 60 -1.56 -7.59 -9.47
N PRO A 61 -1.99 -6.99 -10.59
CA PRO A 61 -1.49 -7.37 -11.90
C PRO A 61 -0.02 -6.92 -12.02
N LYS A 62 0.76 -7.69 -12.79
CA LYS A 62 2.18 -7.39 -13.03
C LYS A 62 2.33 -6.66 -14.36
N GLU A 63 1.46 -5.67 -14.59
CA GLU A 63 1.36 -4.90 -15.82
C GLU A 63 0.76 -3.52 -15.55
N THR A 64 0.80 -2.64 -16.54
CA THR A 64 0.16 -1.33 -16.47
C THR A 64 -1.36 -1.47 -16.41
N GLU A 65 -1.96 -0.84 -15.41
CA GLU A 65 -3.39 -0.83 -15.22
C GLU A 65 -4.04 0.38 -15.92
N ILE A 66 -5.14 0.14 -16.62
CA ILE A 66 -5.94 1.18 -17.28
C ILE A 66 -7.32 1.25 -16.63
N PHE A 67 -7.78 2.46 -16.33
CA PHE A 67 -9.12 2.69 -15.77
C PHE A 67 -9.76 3.90 -16.43
N TYR A 68 -10.92 3.71 -17.08
CA TYR A 68 -11.60 4.72 -17.91
C TYR A 68 -10.70 5.41 -18.94
N GLY A 69 -9.76 4.66 -19.54
CA GLY A 69 -8.79 5.19 -20.50
C GLY A 69 -7.58 5.90 -19.89
N GLU A 70 -7.53 6.07 -18.58
CA GLU A 70 -6.38 6.63 -17.88
C GLU A 70 -5.35 5.55 -17.53
N ASN A 71 -4.08 5.84 -17.78
CA ASN A 71 -2.97 5.02 -17.32
C ASN A 71 -2.79 5.20 -15.80
N ARG A 72 -3.11 4.17 -15.03
CA ARG A 72 -3.04 4.14 -13.56
C ARG A 72 -1.73 3.57 -13.01
N GLY A 73 -0.78 3.32 -13.92
CA GLY A 73 0.56 2.82 -13.61
C GLY A 73 0.64 1.30 -13.45
N ASP A 74 1.88 0.80 -13.49
CA ASP A 74 2.25 -0.54 -13.07
C ASP A 74 2.66 -0.48 -11.59
N VAL A 75 1.70 -0.66 -10.70
CA VAL A 75 1.90 -0.52 -9.25
C VAL A 75 2.85 -1.59 -8.69
N TYR A 76 2.86 -2.78 -9.30
CA TYR A 76 3.78 -3.85 -8.93
C TYR A 76 5.24 -3.46 -9.23
N LYS A 77 5.50 -3.05 -10.46
CA LYS A 77 6.83 -2.63 -10.90
C LYS A 77 7.33 -1.41 -10.13
N PHE A 78 6.44 -0.42 -9.90
CA PHE A 78 6.77 0.76 -9.11
C PHE A 78 7.15 0.39 -7.68
N ALA A 79 6.30 -0.36 -6.97
CA ALA A 79 6.52 -0.67 -5.55
C ALA A 79 7.85 -1.41 -5.33
N ARG A 80 8.16 -2.39 -6.18
CA ARG A 80 9.42 -3.11 -6.11
C ARG A 80 10.61 -2.23 -6.49
N ALA A 81 10.48 -1.36 -7.48
CA ALA A 81 11.56 -0.45 -7.87
C ALA A 81 11.93 0.54 -6.77
N VAL A 82 10.96 1.08 -6.03
CA VAL A 82 11.25 1.97 -4.89
C VAL A 82 11.76 1.20 -3.66
N SER A 83 11.36 -0.06 -3.47
CA SER A 83 11.97 -0.97 -2.49
C SER A 83 13.45 -1.20 -2.80
N ASP A 84 13.79 -1.55 -4.07
CA ASP A 84 15.17 -1.72 -4.52
C ASP A 84 16.01 -0.45 -4.35
N ALA A 85 15.38 0.72 -4.39
CA ALA A 85 16.02 2.02 -4.17
C ALA A 85 16.16 2.41 -2.68
N GLY A 86 15.65 1.58 -1.77
CA GLY A 86 15.86 1.72 -0.31
C GLY A 86 14.65 2.21 0.49
N ALA A 87 13.44 2.21 -0.07
CA ALA A 87 12.23 2.41 0.72
C ALA A 87 12.01 1.21 1.67
N ASP A 88 11.69 1.47 2.94
CA ASP A 88 11.50 0.42 3.94
C ASP A 88 10.03 -0.03 4.07
N LEU A 89 9.10 0.92 3.88
CA LEU A 89 7.66 0.67 3.91
C LEU A 89 6.98 1.33 2.71
N ILE A 90 6.25 0.56 1.93
CA ILE A 90 5.54 1.05 0.75
C ILE A 90 4.03 0.84 0.95
N ILE A 91 3.24 1.90 0.83
CA ILE A 91 1.80 1.89 1.09
C ILE A 91 1.06 2.43 -0.14
N GLY A 92 0.28 1.56 -0.77
CA GLY A 92 -0.53 1.86 -1.94
C GLY A 92 -1.97 2.25 -1.60
N HIS A 93 -2.51 3.10 -2.47
CA HIS A 93 -3.89 3.57 -2.49
C HIS A 93 -4.37 3.65 -3.94
N GLY A 94 -5.68 3.77 -4.16
CA GLY A 94 -6.30 4.00 -5.48
C GLY A 94 -7.36 2.96 -5.86
N PRO A 95 -7.13 1.64 -5.71
CA PRO A 95 -8.08 0.61 -6.13
C PRO A 95 -9.42 0.61 -5.38
N HIS A 96 -9.53 1.30 -4.25
CA HIS A 96 -10.72 1.35 -3.38
C HIS A 96 -11.12 -0.01 -2.78
N VAL A 97 -10.24 -1.00 -2.86
CA VAL A 97 -10.36 -2.35 -2.26
C VAL A 97 -9.04 -2.77 -1.66
N LEU A 98 -9.05 -3.72 -0.73
CA LEU A 98 -7.82 -4.35 -0.25
C LEU A 98 -7.14 -5.10 -1.39
N ARG A 99 -5.81 -4.99 -1.45
CA ARG A 99 -4.93 -5.82 -2.28
C ARG A 99 -3.92 -6.55 -1.43
N ALA A 100 -3.29 -7.57 -2.01
CA ALA A 100 -2.24 -8.33 -1.34
C ALA A 100 -1.15 -7.44 -0.73
N MET A 101 -0.47 -8.00 0.25
CA MET A 101 0.75 -7.44 0.84
C MET A 101 1.88 -8.44 0.66
N GLU A 102 3.12 -7.96 0.58
CA GLU A 102 4.30 -8.81 0.50
C GLU A 102 5.48 -8.24 1.29
N ILE A 103 6.44 -9.10 1.63
CA ILE A 103 7.78 -8.69 2.02
C ILE A 103 8.68 -8.90 0.81
N TYR A 104 9.34 -7.84 0.37
CA TYR A 104 10.26 -7.85 -0.75
C TYR A 104 11.51 -7.06 -0.40
N ASN A 105 12.71 -7.66 -0.54
CA ASN A 105 14.01 -7.05 -0.21
C ASN A 105 14.04 -6.34 1.15
N ASN A 106 13.49 -6.97 2.19
CA ASN A 106 13.34 -6.44 3.55
C ASN A 106 12.36 -5.26 3.67
N SER A 107 11.70 -4.83 2.61
CA SER A 107 10.63 -3.85 2.67
C SER A 107 9.28 -4.53 2.84
N PHE A 108 8.37 -3.87 3.54
CA PHE A 108 6.96 -4.27 3.60
C PHE A 108 6.17 -3.46 2.56
N ILE A 109 5.44 -4.15 1.70
CA ILE A 109 4.63 -3.54 0.63
C ILE A 109 3.17 -3.89 0.87
N ALA A 110 2.32 -2.87 1.04
CA ALA A 110 0.87 -2.98 1.01
C ALA A 110 0.36 -2.33 -0.28
N TYR A 111 -0.18 -3.11 -1.21
CA TYR A 111 -0.57 -2.60 -2.54
C TYR A 111 -1.86 -1.78 -2.54
N SER A 112 -2.76 -2.00 -1.59
CA SER A 112 -3.90 -1.13 -1.30
C SER A 112 -4.54 -1.49 0.04
N LEU A 113 -4.88 -0.47 0.82
CA LEU A 113 -5.58 -0.62 2.11
C LEU A 113 -7.10 -0.49 2.01
N GLY A 114 -7.64 -0.30 0.79
CA GLY A 114 -9.07 -0.11 0.55
C GLY A 114 -9.57 1.29 0.95
N ASN A 115 -10.88 1.44 1.00
CA ASN A 115 -11.54 2.64 1.51
C ASN A 115 -11.46 2.68 3.04
N PHE A 116 -11.29 3.88 3.63
CA PHE A 116 -11.29 3.97 5.09
C PHE A 116 -12.46 4.80 5.62
N VAL A 117 -12.65 6.01 5.08
CA VAL A 117 -13.78 6.86 5.43
C VAL A 117 -14.24 7.65 4.22
N GLY A 118 -15.54 7.72 4.02
CA GLY A 118 -16.12 8.46 2.89
C GLY A 118 -17.64 8.36 2.93
N TYR A 119 -18.26 9.19 3.79
CA TYR A 119 -19.70 9.13 4.00
C TYR A 119 -20.46 9.36 2.70
N LYS A 120 -21.17 8.32 2.23
CA LYS A 120 -21.94 8.29 0.98
C LYS A 120 -21.13 8.63 -0.29
N GLN A 121 -19.80 8.51 -0.25
CA GLN A 121 -18.93 8.79 -1.40
C GLN A 121 -18.67 7.57 -2.27
N PHE A 122 -18.72 6.37 -1.67
CA PHE A 122 -18.36 5.13 -2.35
C PHE A 122 -19.47 4.08 -2.23
N SER A 123 -19.55 3.21 -3.24
CA SER A 123 -20.28 1.95 -3.07
C SER A 123 -19.59 1.11 -2.01
N LEU A 124 -20.36 0.53 -1.08
CA LEU A 124 -19.84 -0.36 -0.05
C LEU A 124 -20.13 -1.83 -0.37
N ALA A 125 -20.61 -2.12 -1.58
CA ALA A 125 -20.93 -3.49 -2.00
C ALA A 125 -19.66 -4.35 -2.13
N GLY A 126 -19.72 -5.57 -1.61
CA GLY A 126 -18.64 -6.55 -1.75
C GLY A 126 -17.32 -6.07 -1.14
N ASN A 127 -16.25 -6.12 -1.93
CA ASN A 127 -14.90 -5.76 -1.49
C ASN A 127 -14.74 -4.28 -1.13
N ASN A 128 -15.54 -3.39 -1.69
CA ASN A 128 -15.45 -1.94 -1.44
C ASN A 128 -15.80 -1.53 -0.01
N GLY A 129 -16.55 -2.37 0.70
CA GLY A 129 -16.89 -2.16 2.11
C GLY A 129 -15.90 -2.75 3.09
N ILE A 130 -14.84 -3.42 2.61
CA ILE A 130 -13.83 -4.08 3.44
C ILE A 130 -12.53 -3.30 3.39
N SER A 131 -11.95 -3.03 4.55
CA SER A 131 -10.75 -2.20 4.70
C SER A 131 -9.88 -2.70 5.86
N ALA A 132 -8.76 -2.03 6.08
CA ALA A 132 -7.87 -2.35 7.17
C ALA A 132 -7.11 -1.13 7.69
N ILE A 133 -6.76 -1.15 8.98
CA ILE A 133 -5.67 -0.33 9.51
C ILE A 133 -4.45 -1.24 9.58
N LEU A 134 -3.35 -0.79 8.98
CA LEU A 134 -2.06 -1.43 9.07
C LEU A 134 -1.23 -0.76 10.16
N GLN A 135 -0.86 -1.52 11.18
CA GLN A 135 0.03 -1.07 12.25
C GLN A 135 1.39 -1.76 12.08
N ILE A 136 2.43 -0.96 11.86
CA ILE A 136 3.81 -1.41 11.76
C ILE A 136 4.54 -1.08 13.06
N THR A 137 5.21 -2.07 13.64
CA THR A 137 6.10 -1.88 14.79
C THR A 137 7.54 -2.01 14.33
N LEU A 138 8.38 -1.08 14.73
CA LEU A 138 9.81 -1.09 14.44
C LEU A 138 10.59 -1.45 15.71
N ASN A 139 11.65 -2.23 15.58
CA ASN A 139 12.61 -2.46 16.64
C ASN A 139 13.59 -1.26 16.78
N ASP A 140 14.51 -1.32 17.74
CA ASP A 140 15.48 -0.26 18.01
C ASP A 140 16.44 0.02 16.82
N ASN A 141 16.62 -0.96 15.93
CA ASN A 141 17.41 -0.83 14.71
C ASN A 141 16.58 -0.34 13.50
N LEU A 142 15.33 0.05 13.74
CA LEU A 142 14.36 0.49 12.70
C LEU A 142 14.04 -0.59 11.66
N GLN A 143 14.20 -1.85 12.01
CA GLN A 143 13.69 -2.94 11.19
C GLN A 143 12.23 -3.21 11.57
N ILE A 144 11.44 -3.63 10.60
CA ILE A 144 10.05 -4.03 10.86
C ILE A 144 10.06 -5.29 11.71
N ASP A 145 9.60 -5.15 12.95
CA ASP A 145 9.48 -6.23 13.93
C ASP A 145 8.16 -6.96 13.76
N SER A 146 7.08 -6.22 13.55
CA SER A 146 5.77 -6.81 13.31
C SER A 146 4.87 -5.91 12.46
N ALA A 147 3.96 -6.56 11.74
CA ALA A 147 2.88 -5.93 11.00
C ALA A 147 1.55 -6.51 11.46
N LYS A 148 0.70 -5.68 12.04
CA LYS A 148 -0.64 -6.06 12.50
C LYS A 148 -1.71 -5.44 11.61
N VAL A 149 -2.66 -6.25 11.18
CA VAL A 149 -3.86 -5.81 10.47
C VAL A 149 -5.02 -5.72 11.47
N ILE A 150 -5.64 -4.55 11.57
CA ILE A 150 -6.90 -4.35 12.28
C ILE A 150 -7.99 -4.36 11.21
N PRO A 151 -8.85 -5.40 11.18
CA PRO A 151 -9.88 -5.53 10.16
C PRO A 151 -10.97 -4.48 10.35
N ILE A 152 -11.33 -3.81 9.26
CA ILE A 152 -12.32 -2.75 9.24
C ILE A 152 -13.42 -3.10 8.24
N LYS A 153 -14.66 -2.82 8.63
CA LYS A 153 -15.82 -2.83 7.76
C LYS A 153 -16.45 -1.45 7.72
N LEU A 154 -16.76 -0.98 6.53
CA LEU A 154 -17.47 0.29 6.37
C LEU A 154 -18.97 0.06 6.53
N ILE A 155 -19.58 0.76 7.48
CA ILE A 155 -21.02 0.68 7.81
C ILE A 155 -21.69 2.03 7.64
N ASN A 156 -23.00 2.09 7.66
CA ASN A 156 -23.79 3.32 7.70
C ASN A 156 -23.38 4.38 6.65
N GLY A 157 -23.10 3.92 5.42
CA GLY A 157 -22.74 4.80 4.32
C GLY A 157 -21.24 5.14 4.24
N GLY A 158 -20.34 4.43 4.94
CA GLY A 158 -18.89 4.61 4.82
C GLY A 158 -18.18 5.02 6.11
N ILE A 159 -18.78 4.72 7.26
CA ILE A 159 -18.17 4.91 8.58
C ILE A 159 -17.34 3.67 8.91
N PRO A 160 -16.04 3.80 9.24
CA PRO A 160 -15.22 2.66 9.61
C PRO A 160 -15.63 2.08 10.98
N SER A 161 -15.71 0.78 11.06
CA SER A 161 -15.98 0.02 12.28
C SER A 161 -15.07 -1.22 12.32
N VAL A 162 -14.60 -1.60 13.49
CA VAL A 162 -13.81 -2.84 13.63
C VAL A 162 -14.69 -4.03 13.24
N ASP A 163 -14.15 -4.90 12.36
CA ASP A 163 -14.84 -6.09 11.88
C ASP A 163 -14.46 -7.32 12.69
N SER A 164 -15.33 -7.75 13.59
CA SER A 164 -15.14 -8.98 14.41
C SER A 164 -15.16 -10.27 13.60
N SER A 165 -15.63 -10.24 12.36
CA SER A 165 -15.62 -11.43 11.48
C SER A 165 -14.26 -11.70 10.84
N ASN A 166 -13.30 -10.78 10.98
CA ASN A 166 -11.94 -10.83 10.42
C ASN A 166 -11.93 -11.02 8.89
N GLU A 167 -12.92 -10.46 8.17
CA GLU A 167 -13.03 -10.66 6.72
C GLU A 167 -11.82 -10.07 5.97
N ALA A 168 -11.33 -8.92 6.39
CA ALA A 168 -10.14 -8.31 5.82
C ALA A 168 -8.90 -9.23 5.92
N ILE A 169 -8.70 -9.87 7.08
CA ILE A 169 -7.58 -10.81 7.31
C ILE A 169 -7.70 -12.02 6.38
N LYS A 170 -8.88 -12.62 6.29
CA LYS A 170 -9.13 -13.77 5.39
C LYS A 170 -8.84 -13.41 3.94
N LYS A 171 -9.28 -12.22 3.48
CA LYS A 171 -9.04 -11.73 2.12
C LYS A 171 -7.57 -11.48 1.87
N LEU A 172 -6.86 -10.78 2.76
CA LEU A 172 -5.45 -10.48 2.62
C LEU A 172 -4.60 -11.76 2.53
N ASN A 173 -4.89 -12.76 3.37
CA ASN A 173 -4.20 -14.05 3.31
C ASN A 173 -4.45 -14.78 1.99
N ASN A 174 -5.70 -14.78 1.50
CA ASN A 174 -6.03 -15.36 0.21
C ASN A 174 -5.37 -14.61 -0.96
N TYR A 175 -5.35 -13.27 -0.92
CA TYR A 175 -4.72 -12.47 -1.96
C TYR A 175 -3.19 -12.63 -1.97
N ALA A 176 -2.56 -12.77 -0.79
CA ALA A 176 -1.14 -13.08 -0.70
C ALA A 176 -0.81 -14.44 -1.34
N ASP A 177 -1.62 -15.47 -1.09
CA ASP A 177 -1.45 -16.79 -1.72
C ASP A 177 -1.60 -16.73 -3.25
N LEU A 178 -2.51 -15.91 -3.75
CA LEU A 178 -2.80 -15.78 -5.17
C LEU A 178 -1.75 -14.95 -5.93
N ASP A 179 -1.27 -13.85 -5.34
CA ASP A 179 -0.40 -12.90 -6.03
C ASP A 179 1.08 -13.08 -5.67
N PHE A 180 1.36 -13.51 -4.43
CA PHE A 180 2.71 -13.64 -3.86
C PHE A 180 2.89 -14.93 -3.03
N PRO A 181 2.73 -16.12 -3.61
CA PRO A 181 2.74 -17.38 -2.86
C PRO A 181 4.04 -17.65 -2.09
N ASN A 182 5.12 -16.99 -2.48
CA ASN A 182 6.45 -17.14 -1.86
C ASN A 182 6.77 -16.03 -0.83
N SER A 183 5.86 -15.11 -0.56
CA SER A 183 6.14 -14.00 0.39
C SER A 183 6.15 -14.45 1.84
N GLY A 184 5.51 -15.60 2.14
CA GLY A 184 5.44 -16.13 3.50
C GLY A 184 4.58 -15.30 4.47
N ILE A 185 3.97 -14.20 3.99
CA ILE A 185 3.20 -13.31 4.87
C ILE A 185 1.82 -13.90 5.20
N LYS A 186 1.51 -13.92 6.48
CA LYS A 186 0.19 -14.33 7.00
C LYS A 186 -0.21 -13.44 8.16
N PHE A 187 -1.47 -13.07 8.19
CA PHE A 187 -2.08 -12.31 9.27
C PHE A 187 -3.01 -13.18 10.10
N ASN A 188 -3.04 -12.92 11.41
CA ASN A 188 -3.87 -13.63 12.40
C ASN A 188 -4.94 -12.69 12.97
#